data_d296bdfdde9d5f2a6746ad487c1120ff
#
_entry.id   d296bdfdde9d5f2a6746ad487c1120ff
#
_cell.length_a   1.000
_cell.length_b   1.000
_cell.length_c   1.000
_cell.angle_alpha   90.00
_cell.angle_beta   90.00
_cell.angle_gamma   90.00
#
_symmetry.space_group_name_H-M   'P 1'
#
loop_
_entity.id
_entity.type
_entity.pdbx_description
1 polymer ?
#
loop_
_entity_poly.entity_id
_entity_poly.type
_entity_poly.pdbx_seq_one_letter_code
_entity_poly.pdbx_strand_id
1 'polypeptide(L)'
;MSRILPFKLLLSALLLLPAIGLEAQKPDPVAWETSVESMGEDVYLLRIEARIEAPWHIYDTGPYEGGPNPTTISFESNPDAELIGGITEPAPPRRVRDELFGMEIGTYASKAVFTQRVRLKKTGDITLKATVEWMACDEGSCLPPEERTLTFTIRGASAGQTAGVPGAEESARTATKPDPDVRQTSEARGNPANETADGQASSSQRETFSD
;
A
#
# COMPACT_ATOMS: atom_id res chain seq x y z
N MET A 1 -14.86 -75.75 -8.55
CA MET A 1 -13.54 -75.34 -7.99
C MET A 1 -13.55 -73.80 -7.78
N SER A 2 -14.03 -73.42 -6.63
CA SER A 2 -14.12 -71.95 -6.26
C SER A 2 -12.77 -71.53 -5.70
N ARG A 3 -12.10 -70.59 -6.40
CA ARG A 3 -10.88 -69.96 -5.90
C ARG A 3 -11.29 -68.80 -5.01
N ILE A 4 -11.34 -69.05 -3.73
CA ILE A 4 -11.47 -67.99 -2.71
C ILE A 4 -10.08 -67.34 -2.61
N LEU A 5 -9.89 -66.25 -3.32
CA LEU A 5 -8.70 -65.38 -3.18
C LEU A 5 -8.69 -64.87 -1.74
N PRO A 6 -7.57 -64.98 -1.01
CA PRO A 6 -7.59 -64.73 0.42
C PRO A 6 -7.78 -63.22 0.69
N PHE A 7 -8.95 -62.90 1.22
CA PHE A 7 -9.34 -61.61 1.74
C PHE A 7 -8.32 -60.97 2.71
N LYS A 8 -7.44 -61.81 3.26
CA LYS A 8 -6.33 -61.39 4.13
C LYS A 8 -5.22 -60.62 3.40
N LEU A 9 -5.02 -60.82 2.08
CA LEU A 9 -4.02 -60.09 1.30
C LEU A 9 -4.50 -58.68 0.93
N LEU A 10 -5.80 -58.47 0.79
CA LEU A 10 -6.40 -57.13 0.55
C LEU A 10 -6.38 -56.25 1.78
N LEU A 11 -6.50 -56.83 2.97
CA LEU A 11 -6.46 -56.09 4.23
C LEU A 11 -5.04 -55.63 4.61
N SER A 12 -4.01 -56.38 4.17
CA SER A 12 -2.61 -56.03 4.41
C SER A 12 -2.08 -54.91 3.51
N ALA A 13 -2.68 -54.70 2.33
CA ALA A 13 -2.29 -53.64 1.41
C ALA A 13 -2.85 -52.26 1.82
N LEU A 14 -3.90 -52.24 2.64
CA LEU A 14 -4.53 -50.98 3.11
C LEU A 14 -3.72 -50.34 4.25
N LEU A 15 -2.82 -51.08 4.91
CA LEU A 15 -2.00 -50.56 6.02
C LEU A 15 -0.69 -49.88 5.57
N LEU A 16 -0.41 -49.83 4.27
CA LEU A 16 0.80 -49.24 3.67
C LEU A 16 0.52 -47.89 2.96
N LEU A 17 -0.62 -47.26 3.24
CA LEU A 17 -0.81 -45.87 2.80
C LEU A 17 0.21 -45.00 3.54
N PRO A 18 1.13 -44.31 2.83
CA PRO A 18 1.98 -43.33 3.47
C PRO A 18 1.05 -42.28 4.11
N ALA A 19 1.22 -42.05 5.39
CA ALA A 19 0.61 -40.92 6.06
C ALA A 19 1.17 -39.67 5.34
N ILE A 20 0.41 -39.13 4.39
CA ILE A 20 0.66 -37.80 3.84
C ILE A 20 0.46 -36.87 5.03
N GLY A 21 1.58 -36.46 5.62
CA GLY A 21 1.56 -35.48 6.71
C GLY A 21 0.82 -34.25 6.18
N LEU A 22 -0.38 -33.99 6.69
CA LEU A 22 -1.04 -32.71 6.55
C LEU A 22 -0.25 -31.74 7.43
N GLU A 23 0.82 -31.18 6.88
CA GLU A 23 1.43 -30.02 7.53
C GLU A 23 0.38 -28.92 7.52
N ALA A 24 -0.13 -28.58 8.70
CA ALA A 24 -0.97 -27.41 8.90
C ALA A 24 -0.13 -26.20 8.53
N GLN A 25 -0.40 -25.62 7.36
CA GLN A 25 0.28 -24.41 6.94
C GLN A 25 -0.05 -23.30 7.93
N LYS A 26 1.00 -22.69 8.49
CA LYS A 26 0.85 -21.50 9.33
C LYS A 26 0.14 -20.43 8.51
N PRO A 27 -0.92 -19.79 9.02
CA PRO A 27 -1.53 -18.68 8.33
C PRO A 27 -0.49 -17.57 8.04
N ASP A 28 -0.42 -17.09 6.82
CA ASP A 28 0.39 -15.93 6.41
C ASP A 28 -0.56 -14.88 5.79
N PRO A 29 -1.34 -14.18 6.63
CA PRO A 29 -2.43 -13.32 6.16
C PRO A 29 -1.96 -11.96 5.66
N VAL A 30 -0.65 -11.67 5.66
CA VAL A 30 -0.12 -10.35 5.30
C VAL A 30 0.89 -10.46 4.17
N ALA A 31 0.51 -9.97 3.00
CA ALA A 31 1.40 -9.86 1.86
C ALA A 31 1.99 -8.44 1.78
N TRP A 32 3.32 -8.34 1.61
CA TRP A 32 4.04 -7.08 1.53
C TRP A 32 4.49 -6.79 0.11
N GLU A 33 4.24 -5.57 -0.37
CA GLU A 33 4.66 -5.07 -1.67
C GLU A 33 5.46 -3.77 -1.50
N THR A 34 6.40 -3.55 -2.42
CA THR A 34 7.23 -2.35 -2.43
C THR A 34 7.12 -1.63 -3.76
N SER A 35 7.18 -0.31 -3.70
CA SER A 35 7.33 0.52 -4.90
C SER A 35 8.20 1.73 -4.60
N VAL A 36 8.72 2.33 -5.68
CA VAL A 36 9.60 3.50 -5.63
C VAL A 36 9.05 4.56 -6.57
N GLU A 37 8.90 5.77 -6.06
CA GLU A 37 8.46 6.93 -6.83
C GLU A 37 9.52 8.02 -6.78
N SER A 38 9.87 8.62 -7.92
CA SER A 38 10.78 9.76 -7.98
C SER A 38 10.05 11.03 -7.58
N MET A 39 10.65 11.78 -6.67
CA MET A 39 10.14 13.10 -6.23
C MET A 39 10.95 14.27 -6.84
N GLY A 40 11.93 13.96 -7.73
CA GLY A 40 12.86 14.94 -8.30
C GLY A 40 14.11 15.16 -7.43
N GLU A 41 15.13 15.78 -8.01
CA GLU A 41 16.38 16.18 -7.30
C GLU A 41 17.01 15.05 -6.46
N ASP A 42 17.13 13.84 -7.02
CA ASP A 42 17.69 12.66 -6.33
C ASP A 42 16.92 12.21 -5.09
N VAL A 43 15.71 12.71 -4.89
CA VAL A 43 14.80 12.30 -3.81
C VAL A 43 13.77 11.30 -4.33
N TYR A 44 13.59 10.23 -3.57
CA TYR A 44 12.64 9.17 -3.87
C TYR A 44 11.74 8.89 -2.68
N LEU A 45 10.50 8.51 -2.97
CA LEU A 45 9.56 7.99 -2.00
C LEU A 45 9.54 6.46 -2.11
N LEU A 46 9.95 5.79 -1.06
CA LEU A 46 9.82 4.36 -0.90
C LEU A 46 8.46 4.08 -0.27
N ARG A 47 7.66 3.25 -0.94
CA ARG A 47 6.34 2.87 -0.48
C ARG A 47 6.35 1.39 -0.12
N ILE A 48 5.83 1.08 1.04
CA ILE A 48 5.65 -0.25 1.59
C ILE A 48 4.15 -0.44 1.78
N GLU A 49 3.59 -1.44 1.16
CA GLU A 49 2.16 -1.74 1.23
C GLU A 49 1.95 -3.13 1.80
N ALA A 50 1.17 -3.22 2.87
CA ALA A 50 0.65 -4.48 3.38
C ALA A 50 -0.74 -4.72 2.82
N ARG A 51 -0.99 -5.90 2.27
CA ARG A 51 -2.33 -6.43 1.98
C ARG A 51 -2.66 -7.45 3.03
N ILE A 52 -3.79 -7.24 3.70
CA ILE A 52 -4.18 -7.98 4.89
C ILE A 52 -5.46 -8.73 4.59
N GLU A 53 -5.45 -10.05 4.74
CA GLU A 53 -6.62 -10.89 4.54
C GLU A 53 -7.59 -10.78 5.71
N ALA A 54 -8.90 -10.72 5.42
CA ALA A 54 -9.91 -10.78 6.46
C ALA A 54 -9.93 -12.17 7.14
N PRO A 55 -10.16 -12.27 8.45
CA PRO A 55 -10.55 -11.20 9.38
C PRO A 55 -9.36 -10.49 10.07
N TRP A 56 -8.13 -10.68 9.60
CA TRP A 56 -6.91 -10.20 10.22
C TRP A 56 -6.74 -8.68 10.15
N HIS A 57 -5.99 -8.16 11.11
CA HIS A 57 -5.50 -6.79 11.15
C HIS A 57 -4.05 -6.76 11.65
N ILE A 58 -3.32 -5.69 11.34
CA ILE A 58 -2.01 -5.39 11.91
C ILE A 58 -2.07 -4.06 12.64
N TYR A 59 -1.10 -3.80 13.51
CA TYR A 59 -1.03 -2.57 14.28
C TYR A 59 -0.27 -1.47 13.53
N ASP A 60 -0.55 -0.22 13.88
CA ASP A 60 0.22 0.93 13.40
C ASP A 60 1.64 0.94 13.98
N THR A 61 2.39 2.01 13.73
CA THR A 61 3.80 2.10 14.19
C THR A 61 3.95 2.39 15.69
N GLY A 62 2.86 2.49 16.45
CA GLY A 62 2.87 2.69 17.91
C GLY A 62 3.56 3.98 18.37
N PRO A 63 4.26 3.96 19.52
CA PRO A 63 4.55 2.83 20.42
C PRO A 63 3.41 2.47 21.39
N TYR A 64 3.40 1.23 21.87
CA TYR A 64 2.42 0.72 22.84
C TYR A 64 3.11 0.07 24.05
N GLU A 65 3.24 0.78 25.15
CA GLU A 65 3.84 0.23 26.38
C GLU A 65 2.88 -0.79 27.02
N GLY A 66 3.33 -2.05 27.11
CA GLY A 66 2.52 -3.15 27.62
C GLY A 66 1.40 -3.62 26.67
N GLY A 67 1.39 -3.11 25.45
CA GLY A 67 0.44 -3.46 24.40
C GLY A 67 0.99 -4.45 23.38
N PRO A 68 0.36 -4.51 22.19
CA PRO A 68 0.81 -5.35 21.10
C PRO A 68 2.15 -4.87 20.53
N ASN A 69 2.84 -5.77 19.84
CA ASN A 69 3.99 -5.38 19.04
C ASN A 69 3.52 -4.51 17.85
N PRO A 70 3.95 -3.24 17.78
CA PRO A 70 3.60 -2.38 16.66
C PRO A 70 4.28 -2.85 15.38
N THR A 71 3.80 -2.38 14.23
CA THR A 71 4.54 -2.55 12.98
C THR A 71 5.79 -1.67 13.03
N THR A 72 6.96 -2.28 12.86
CA THR A 72 8.24 -1.56 12.79
C THR A 72 8.89 -1.74 11.42
N ILE A 73 9.57 -0.69 10.94
CA ILE A 73 10.26 -0.70 9.66
C ILE A 73 11.64 -0.10 9.87
N SER A 74 12.67 -0.93 9.65
CA SER A 74 14.06 -0.58 9.83
C SER A 74 14.82 -0.73 8.53
N PHE A 75 15.52 0.31 8.09
CA PHE A 75 16.35 0.29 6.90
C PHE A 75 17.80 -0.09 7.22
N GLU A 76 18.38 -0.94 6.39
CA GLU A 76 19.81 -1.21 6.45
C GLU A 76 20.60 0.07 6.08
N SER A 77 21.70 0.31 6.77
CA SER A 77 22.58 1.44 6.45
C SER A 77 23.15 1.30 5.04
N ASN A 78 23.05 2.36 4.26
CA ASN A 78 23.60 2.40 2.89
C ASN A 78 24.39 3.71 2.70
N PRO A 79 25.70 3.65 2.35
CA PRO A 79 26.53 4.85 2.19
C PRO A 79 26.10 5.73 1.03
N ASP A 80 25.39 5.17 0.04
CA ASP A 80 24.96 5.84 -1.18
C ASP A 80 23.57 6.47 -1.08
N ALA A 81 22.92 6.33 0.06
CA ALA A 81 21.58 6.84 0.32
C ALA A 81 21.45 7.42 1.72
N GLU A 82 20.56 8.38 1.87
CA GLU A 82 20.25 9.04 3.14
C GLU A 82 18.74 9.05 3.35
N LEU A 83 18.29 8.51 4.48
CA LEU A 83 16.88 8.57 4.87
C LEU A 83 16.53 9.99 5.29
N ILE A 84 15.43 10.53 4.78
CA ILE A 84 14.93 11.86 5.10
C ILE A 84 13.70 11.73 5.99
N GLY A 85 13.85 12.14 7.25
CA GLY A 85 12.79 11.99 8.24
C GLY A 85 12.57 10.53 8.65
N GLY A 86 11.42 10.24 9.24
CA GLY A 86 11.01 8.91 9.65
C GLY A 86 9.97 8.30 8.71
N ILE A 87 9.54 7.10 9.08
CA ILE A 87 8.40 6.43 8.45
C ILE A 87 7.15 7.28 8.65
N THR A 88 6.34 7.38 7.63
CA THR A 88 5.03 8.05 7.68
C THR A 88 3.93 7.10 7.22
N GLU A 89 2.74 7.30 7.78
CA GLU A 89 1.51 6.56 7.48
C GLU A 89 0.54 7.50 6.75
N PRO A 90 0.49 7.50 5.40
CA PRO A 90 -0.33 8.43 4.64
C PRO A 90 -1.83 8.33 4.93
N ALA A 91 -2.30 7.13 5.28
CA ALA A 91 -3.66 6.90 5.73
C ALA A 91 -3.64 6.64 7.25
N PRO A 92 -4.45 7.36 8.04
CA PRO A 92 -4.47 7.14 9.47
C PRO A 92 -5.03 5.75 9.82
N PRO A 93 -4.49 5.10 10.86
CA PRO A 93 -5.04 3.85 11.35
C PRO A 93 -6.43 4.05 11.95
N ARG A 94 -7.23 3.00 11.95
CA ARG A 94 -8.47 2.98 12.70
C ARG A 94 -8.14 2.85 14.20
N ARG A 95 -8.55 3.80 15.01
CA ARG A 95 -8.41 3.72 16.46
C ARG A 95 -9.51 2.83 17.02
N VAL A 96 -9.11 1.81 17.77
CA VAL A 96 -10.01 0.87 18.44
C VAL A 96 -9.53 0.67 19.87
N ARG A 97 -10.49 0.44 20.77
CA ARG A 97 -10.15 -0.09 22.08
C ARG A 97 -9.97 -1.59 21.94
N ASP A 98 -8.74 -2.03 22.08
CA ASP A 98 -8.41 -3.44 22.05
C ASP A 98 -8.69 -4.06 23.44
N GLU A 99 -9.53 -5.09 23.47
CA GLU A 99 -9.96 -5.72 24.71
C GLU A 99 -8.89 -6.62 25.29
N LEU A 100 -8.02 -7.18 24.44
CA LEU A 100 -6.95 -8.06 24.85
C LEU A 100 -5.87 -7.29 25.65
N PHE A 101 -5.54 -6.08 25.19
CA PHE A 101 -4.55 -5.23 25.82
C PHE A 101 -5.15 -4.14 26.70
N GLY A 102 -6.48 -3.94 26.64
CA GLY A 102 -7.19 -2.98 27.48
C GLY A 102 -6.88 -1.50 27.17
N MET A 103 -6.32 -1.20 26.01
CA MET A 103 -5.90 0.15 25.60
C MET A 103 -6.43 0.52 24.24
N GLU A 104 -6.32 1.81 23.88
CA GLU A 104 -6.64 2.30 22.55
C GLU A 104 -5.43 2.10 21.62
N ILE A 105 -5.66 1.45 20.49
CA ILE A 105 -4.63 1.03 19.55
C ILE A 105 -5.04 1.42 18.13
N GLY A 106 -4.07 1.77 17.30
CA GLY A 106 -4.27 1.96 15.87
C GLY A 106 -4.14 0.64 15.11
N THR A 107 -5.11 0.33 14.26
CA THR A 107 -5.12 -0.90 13.48
C THR A 107 -5.37 -0.63 12.00
N TYR A 108 -4.82 -1.52 11.18
CA TYR A 108 -5.09 -1.59 9.74
C TYR A 108 -5.68 -2.94 9.39
N ALA A 109 -6.86 -2.93 8.78
CA ALA A 109 -7.47 -4.09 8.15
C ALA A 109 -7.48 -3.88 6.63
N SER A 110 -7.38 -4.95 5.86
CA SER A 110 -7.32 -4.99 4.40
C SER A 110 -6.06 -4.38 3.79
N LYS A 111 -5.64 -3.19 4.23
CA LYS A 111 -4.50 -2.49 3.66
C LYS A 111 -3.86 -1.52 4.64
N ALA A 112 -2.52 -1.57 4.71
CA ALA A 112 -1.70 -0.54 5.36
C ALA A 112 -0.67 0.01 4.37
N VAL A 113 -0.32 1.28 4.51
CA VAL A 113 0.69 1.92 3.68
C VAL A 113 1.64 2.70 4.55
N PHE A 114 2.93 2.45 4.35
CA PHE A 114 4.01 3.15 5.01
C PHE A 114 4.91 3.76 3.96
N THR A 115 5.46 4.94 4.22
CA THR A 115 6.36 5.59 3.28
C THR A 115 7.61 6.12 3.98
N GLN A 116 8.72 6.10 3.24
CA GLN A 116 10.00 6.66 3.66
C GLN A 116 10.59 7.46 2.51
N ARG A 117 10.99 8.69 2.75
CA ARG A 117 11.75 9.47 1.79
C ARG A 117 13.24 9.14 1.89
N VAL A 118 13.90 9.08 0.75
CA VAL A 118 15.33 8.82 0.66
C VAL A 118 15.97 9.75 -0.37
N ARG A 119 17.16 10.26 -0.08
CA ARG A 119 17.99 11.00 -1.02
C ARG A 119 19.16 10.11 -1.45
N LEU A 120 19.39 10.02 -2.75
CA LEU A 120 20.56 9.35 -3.29
C LEU A 120 21.76 10.31 -3.28
N LYS A 121 22.92 9.77 -2.88
CA LYS A 121 24.20 10.52 -2.83
C LYS A 121 25.03 10.30 -4.08
N LYS A 122 24.65 9.36 -4.94
CA LYS A 122 25.33 9.08 -6.21
C LYS A 122 24.31 8.72 -7.30
N THR A 123 24.76 8.81 -8.55
CA THR A 123 24.03 8.32 -9.72
C THR A 123 24.25 6.82 -9.89
N GLY A 124 23.32 6.15 -10.58
CA GLY A 124 23.36 4.71 -10.83
C GLY A 124 22.29 3.95 -10.06
N ASP A 125 22.23 2.66 -10.28
CA ASP A 125 21.26 1.80 -9.62
C ASP A 125 21.67 1.57 -8.15
N ILE A 126 20.73 1.79 -7.23
CA ILE A 126 20.92 1.59 -5.80
C ILE A 126 19.87 0.63 -5.30
N THR A 127 20.30 -0.35 -4.52
CA THR A 127 19.44 -1.27 -3.83
C THR A 127 19.44 -0.94 -2.35
N LEU A 128 18.25 -0.70 -1.79
CA LEU A 128 18.04 -0.54 -0.36
C LEU A 128 17.26 -1.73 0.18
N LYS A 129 17.53 -2.09 1.42
CA LYS A 129 16.80 -3.11 2.14
C LYS A 129 16.18 -2.54 3.39
N ALA A 130 14.98 -3.00 3.70
CA ALA A 130 14.30 -2.72 4.95
C ALA A 130 13.78 -4.03 5.54
N THR A 131 13.84 -4.15 6.85
CA THR A 131 13.15 -5.20 7.59
C THR A 131 11.86 -4.62 8.13
N VAL A 132 10.74 -5.27 7.83
CA VAL A 132 9.45 -5.00 8.44
C VAL A 132 9.16 -6.11 9.44
N GLU A 133 8.78 -5.72 10.66
CA GLU A 133 8.26 -6.62 11.70
C GLU A 133 6.81 -6.24 11.96
N TRP A 134 5.94 -7.23 12.14
CA TRP A 134 4.52 -7.01 12.43
C TRP A 134 3.93 -8.16 13.25
N MET A 135 2.80 -7.89 13.84
CA MET A 135 1.95 -8.89 14.47
C MET A 135 0.56 -8.82 13.84
N ALA A 136 0.05 -9.96 13.38
CA ALA A 136 -1.30 -10.06 12.82
C ALA A 136 -2.24 -10.69 13.85
N CYS A 137 -3.39 -10.06 14.10
CA CYS A 137 -4.41 -10.51 15.04
C CYS A 137 -5.78 -10.56 14.37
N ASP A 138 -6.63 -11.45 14.87
CA ASP A 138 -8.07 -11.45 14.63
C ASP A 138 -8.83 -11.10 15.91
N GLU A 139 -10.14 -11.34 15.96
CA GLU A 139 -10.96 -11.02 17.13
C GLU A 139 -10.65 -11.87 18.39
N GLY A 140 -9.95 -12.99 18.23
CA GLY A 140 -9.73 -13.94 19.32
C GLY A 140 -8.28 -14.31 19.60
N SER A 141 -7.39 -14.04 18.66
CA SER A 141 -6.00 -14.49 18.75
C SER A 141 -5.02 -13.65 17.93
N CYS A 142 -3.75 -13.71 18.33
CA CYS A 142 -2.66 -13.12 17.57
C CYS A 142 -1.70 -14.21 17.11
N LEU A 143 -1.20 -14.07 15.90
CA LEU A 143 -0.07 -14.85 15.41
C LEU A 143 1.21 -14.35 16.08
N PRO A 144 2.22 -15.20 16.25
CA PRO A 144 3.53 -14.76 16.69
C PRO A 144 4.04 -13.64 15.78
N PRO A 145 4.79 -12.66 16.29
CA PRO A 145 5.42 -11.63 15.46
C PRO A 145 6.23 -12.24 14.33
N GLU A 146 6.15 -11.64 13.18
CA GLU A 146 6.87 -12.04 11.98
C GLU A 146 7.73 -10.90 11.48
N GLU A 147 8.79 -11.25 10.76
CA GLU A 147 9.64 -10.29 10.07
C GLU A 147 9.82 -10.67 8.60
N ARG A 148 10.02 -9.67 7.75
CA ARG A 148 10.31 -9.85 6.34
C ARG A 148 11.28 -8.79 5.83
N THR A 149 12.30 -9.21 5.10
CA THR A 149 13.19 -8.28 4.39
C THR A 149 12.56 -7.87 3.07
N LEU A 150 12.41 -6.57 2.89
CA LEU A 150 11.92 -5.92 1.69
C LEU A 150 13.07 -5.30 0.91
N THR A 151 13.03 -5.37 -0.41
CA THR A 151 14.08 -4.82 -1.27
C THR A 151 13.51 -3.74 -2.19
N PHE A 152 14.21 -2.61 -2.26
CA PHE A 152 13.89 -1.51 -3.16
C PHE A 152 15.03 -1.35 -4.15
N THR A 153 14.70 -1.43 -5.44
CA THR A 153 15.65 -1.10 -6.51
C THR A 153 15.31 0.28 -7.05
N ILE A 154 16.16 1.25 -6.76
CA ILE A 154 16.06 2.59 -7.28
C ILE A 154 16.97 2.64 -8.50
N ARG A 155 16.38 2.80 -9.68
CA ARG A 155 17.15 2.96 -10.92
C ARG A 155 17.64 4.39 -10.97
N GLY A 156 18.94 4.54 -11.10
CA GLY A 156 19.61 5.81 -10.98
C GLY A 156 19.05 6.84 -11.92
N ALA A 157 18.64 7.97 -11.35
CA ALA A 157 18.31 9.13 -12.13
C ALA A 157 19.55 9.57 -12.91
N SER A 158 19.46 9.56 -14.23
CA SER A 158 20.27 10.47 -15.03
C SER A 158 19.87 11.88 -14.62
N ALA A 159 20.82 12.70 -14.17
CA ALA A 159 20.57 14.11 -13.94
C ALA A 159 19.86 14.68 -15.19
N GLY A 160 18.54 14.95 -15.08
CA GLY A 160 17.79 15.63 -16.14
C GLY A 160 16.59 14.89 -16.75
N GLN A 161 16.15 13.73 -16.28
CA GLN A 161 14.92 13.12 -16.79
C GLN A 161 13.72 13.50 -15.93
N THR A 162 13.00 14.53 -16.37
CA THR A 162 11.58 14.71 -16.09
C THR A 162 10.84 13.41 -16.38
N ALA A 163 10.04 12.96 -15.41
CA ALA A 163 9.20 11.77 -15.51
C ALA A 163 8.39 11.76 -16.80
N GLY A 164 8.85 11.00 -17.79
CA GLY A 164 8.09 10.67 -18.96
C GLY A 164 7.13 9.53 -18.62
N VAL A 165 5.86 9.81 -18.64
CA VAL A 165 4.78 8.84 -18.72
C VAL A 165 5.12 7.86 -19.85
N PRO A 166 5.07 6.53 -19.65
CA PRO A 166 5.21 5.60 -20.78
C PRO A 166 4.04 5.83 -21.71
N GLY A 167 4.36 6.48 -22.85
CA GLY A 167 3.44 6.85 -23.89
C GLY A 167 2.89 5.61 -24.59
N ALA A 168 1.62 5.72 -24.94
CA ALA A 168 0.98 4.93 -25.95
C ALA A 168 1.80 4.99 -27.26
N GLU A 169 2.09 3.86 -27.84
CA GLU A 169 2.71 3.74 -29.14
C GLU A 169 1.82 4.40 -30.20
N GLU A 170 2.36 5.47 -30.72
CA GLU A 170 1.91 6.12 -31.91
C GLU A 170 2.16 5.23 -33.12
N SER A 171 1.10 4.72 -33.73
CA SER A 171 1.14 4.13 -35.08
C SER A 171 1.15 5.23 -36.12
N ALA A 172 2.32 5.50 -36.67
CA ALA A 172 2.51 6.41 -37.80
C ALA A 172 1.93 5.83 -39.09
N ARG A 173 1.26 6.67 -39.84
CA ARG A 173 1.21 6.82 -41.32
C ARG A 173 -0.10 7.52 -41.71
N THR A 174 -0.16 8.58 -42.47
CA THR A 174 0.42 8.92 -43.76
C THR A 174 0.06 10.37 -44.06
N ALA A 175 1.02 11.10 -44.58
CA ALA A 175 0.87 12.45 -45.11
C ALA A 175 -0.10 12.50 -46.28
N THR A 176 -0.95 13.53 -46.34
CA THR A 176 -1.39 14.13 -47.59
C THR A 176 -1.62 15.63 -47.36
N LYS A 177 -0.98 16.40 -48.25
CA LYS A 177 -0.82 17.84 -48.31
C LYS A 177 -2.11 18.52 -48.79
N PRO A 178 -2.23 19.84 -48.58
CA PRO A 178 -3.48 20.61 -48.49
C PRO A 178 -3.94 21.17 -49.85
N ASP A 179 -5.20 21.56 -49.90
CA ASP A 179 -5.63 22.58 -50.88
C ASP A 179 -6.66 23.51 -50.21
N PRO A 180 -6.60 24.82 -50.50
CA PRO A 180 -7.33 25.85 -49.82
C PRO A 180 -8.59 26.26 -50.60
N ASP A 181 -9.52 26.79 -49.91
CA ASP A 181 -10.49 27.82 -50.33
C ASP A 181 -11.94 27.45 -50.04
N VAL A 182 -12.62 28.34 -49.43
CA VAL A 182 -13.97 28.87 -49.56
C VAL A 182 -14.48 29.33 -48.18
N ARG A 183 -14.23 30.56 -47.83
CA ARG A 183 -15.09 31.78 -47.85
C ARG A 183 -16.46 31.67 -47.11
N GLN A 184 -16.50 32.44 -46.00
CA GLN A 184 -17.57 33.37 -45.54
C GLN A 184 -19.02 32.85 -45.45
N THR A 185 -19.65 33.05 -44.31
CA THR A 185 -20.55 34.16 -43.93
C THR A 185 -21.12 33.89 -42.52
N SER A 186 -20.91 34.83 -41.58
CA SER A 186 -21.89 35.76 -40.92
C SER A 186 -23.15 35.05 -40.40
N GLU A 187 -23.58 35.29 -39.23
CA GLU A 187 -24.12 36.36 -38.39
C GLU A 187 -24.53 35.81 -37.03
N ALA A 188 -24.14 36.37 -35.97
CA ALA A 188 -24.73 37.45 -35.16
C ALA A 188 -26.00 37.08 -34.36
N ARG A 189 -25.95 37.55 -33.11
CA ARG A 189 -27.04 37.74 -32.12
C ARG A 189 -27.23 36.58 -31.15
N GLY A 190 -27.28 36.80 -29.86
CA GLY A 190 -27.45 37.99 -29.04
C GLY A 190 -27.43 37.54 -27.57
N ASN A 191 -26.85 38.39 -26.76
CA ASN A 191 -27.04 38.45 -25.32
C ASN A 191 -28.37 39.14 -25.06
N PRO A 192 -29.08 38.99 -23.98
CA PRO A 192 -28.70 39.68 -22.71
C PRO A 192 -29.12 38.97 -21.40
N ALA A 193 -28.32 39.21 -20.40
CA ALA A 193 -28.58 39.77 -19.07
C ALA A 193 -29.97 39.58 -18.41
N ASN A 194 -29.97 39.19 -17.18
CA ASN A 194 -30.65 39.82 -16.03
C ASN A 194 -30.21 39.08 -14.76
N GLU A 195 -29.51 39.67 -13.86
CA GLU A 195 -29.85 40.71 -12.85
C GLU A 195 -30.67 40.18 -11.66
N THR A 196 -30.05 40.45 -10.52
CA THR A 196 -30.59 40.84 -9.19
C THR A 196 -31.22 39.72 -8.36
N ALA A 197 -31.06 39.68 -7.10
CA ALA A 197 -30.62 40.52 -6.00
C ALA A 197 -30.87 39.77 -4.67
N ASP A 198 -30.12 40.18 -3.67
CA ASP A 198 -30.52 40.41 -2.27
C ASP A 198 -31.04 39.22 -1.44
N GLY A 199 -30.55 39.05 -0.26
CA GLY A 199 -30.51 39.85 0.88
C GLY A 199 -30.20 39.08 2.17
N GLN A 200 -29.44 39.76 3.02
CA GLN A 200 -29.55 39.88 4.48
C GLN A 200 -29.36 38.63 5.35
N ALA A 201 -28.27 38.55 6.08
CA ALA A 201 -27.97 39.17 7.37
C ALA A 201 -28.93 38.81 8.52
N SER A 202 -28.41 38.16 9.54
CA SER A 202 -28.63 38.47 10.96
C SER A 202 -27.90 37.48 11.84
N SER A 203 -26.84 37.85 12.46
CA SER A 203 -26.66 38.32 13.85
C SER A 203 -26.76 37.21 14.93
N SER A 204 -25.60 37.04 15.57
CA SER A 204 -25.40 37.16 17.01
C SER A 204 -26.17 36.21 17.95
N GLN A 205 -25.41 35.39 18.68
CA GLN A 205 -25.42 35.57 20.14
C GLN A 205 -24.24 34.83 20.80
N ARG A 206 -23.47 35.61 21.52
CA ARG A 206 -22.59 35.19 22.62
C ARG A 206 -23.49 34.79 23.77
N GLU A 207 -23.16 33.67 24.40
CA GLU A 207 -23.41 33.56 25.84
C GLU A 207 -22.22 32.92 26.52
N THR A 208 -21.59 33.75 27.32
CA THR A 208 -20.69 33.43 28.41
C THR A 208 -21.52 32.87 29.56
N PHE A 209 -21.12 31.77 30.17
CA PHE A 209 -21.43 31.56 31.58
C PHE A 209 -20.24 30.98 32.31
N SER A 210 -19.80 31.74 33.28
CA SER A 210 -18.93 31.35 34.40
C SER A 210 -19.78 30.65 35.45
N ASP A 211 -19.30 29.57 36.03
CA ASP A 211 -19.09 29.38 37.47
C ASP A 211 -18.41 28.05 37.71
#